data_909375e1ed0d2b3821a05752458a23ba
#
_entry.id   909375e1ed0d2b3821a05752458a23ba
#
_cell.length_a   1.000
_cell.length_b   1.000
_cell.length_c   1.000
_cell.angle_alpha   90.00
_cell.angle_beta   90.00
_cell.angle_gamma   90.00
#
_symmetry.space_group_name_H-M   'P 1'
#
loop_
_entity.id
_entity.type
_entity.pdbx_description
1 polymer ?
#
loop_
_entity_poly.entity_id
_entity_poly.type
_entity_poly.pdbx_seq_one_letter_code
_entity_poly.pdbx_strand_id
1 'polypeptide(L)'
;VISEMQKLCRETRTALLWITHDLAVVAGIADRVCVMYAGRIVEQGLVADIIANPMHPYTQGLMGSVPSQNQRGKPLQQIDGMVPSMLNLPVGCAFQNRCNYANEKCSNIQPDITQVADGRQVRCFNIPVGQRL
;
A
#
# COMPACT_ATOMS: atom_id res chain seq x y z
N VAL A 1 -9.37 13.35 19.87
CA VAL A 1 -8.18 12.54 20.24
C VAL A 1 -7.09 12.66 19.18
N ILE A 2 -7.38 12.40 17.92
CA ILE A 2 -6.37 12.47 16.84
C ILE A 2 -5.78 13.87 16.69
N SER A 3 -6.59 14.92 16.68
CA SER A 3 -6.13 16.30 16.55
C SER A 3 -5.26 16.75 17.74
N GLU A 4 -5.56 16.27 18.93
CA GLU A 4 -4.76 16.54 20.12
C GLU A 4 -3.40 15.85 20.05
N MET A 5 -3.36 14.60 19.58
CA MET A 5 -2.11 13.88 19.36
C MET A 5 -1.23 14.55 18.30
N GLN A 6 -1.82 15.01 17.20
CA GLN A 6 -1.09 15.75 16.16
C GLN A 6 -0.53 17.06 16.68
N LYS A 7 -1.28 17.78 17.53
CA LYS A 7 -0.82 19.00 18.17
C LYS A 7 0.36 18.72 19.10
N LEU A 8 0.25 17.71 19.95
CA LEU A 8 1.31 17.29 20.86
C LEU A 8 2.58 16.91 20.12
N CYS A 9 2.47 16.13 19.03
CA CYS A 9 3.61 15.75 18.21
C CYS A 9 4.33 16.96 17.61
N ARG A 10 3.58 17.96 17.16
CA ARG A 10 4.16 19.21 16.64
C ARG A 10 4.86 20.03 17.73
N GLU A 11 4.24 20.17 18.91
CA GLU A 11 4.80 20.91 20.02
C GLU A 11 6.06 20.28 20.60
N THR A 12 6.07 18.95 20.71
CA THR A 12 7.20 18.19 21.28
C THR A 12 8.22 17.72 20.26
N ARG A 13 7.98 17.96 18.95
CA ARG A 13 8.79 17.45 17.82
C ARG A 13 8.95 15.93 17.86
N THR A 14 7.90 15.23 18.25
CA THR A 14 7.86 13.77 18.35
C THR A 14 7.28 13.18 17.06
N ALA A 15 7.90 12.13 16.54
CA ALA A 15 7.33 11.33 15.47
C ALA A 15 6.30 10.35 16.03
N LEU A 16 5.19 10.18 15.32
CA LEU A 16 4.13 9.24 15.67
C LEU A 16 4.05 8.13 14.62
N LEU A 17 4.19 6.89 15.05
CA LEU A 17 3.92 5.73 14.22
C LEU A 17 2.51 5.23 14.51
N TRP A 18 1.65 5.31 13.50
CA TRP A 18 0.26 4.87 13.58
C TRP A 18 0.04 3.60 12.77
N ILE A 19 -0.39 2.53 13.41
CA ILE A 19 -0.70 1.25 12.76
C ILE A 19 -2.21 1.11 12.68
N THR A 20 -2.73 1.01 11.45
CA THR A 20 -4.17 0.91 11.19
C THR A 20 -4.42 0.21 9.85
N HIS A 21 -5.60 -0.33 9.68
CA HIS A 21 -6.12 -0.80 8.39
C HIS A 21 -7.07 0.22 7.72
N ASP A 22 -7.30 1.36 8.36
CA ASP A 22 -8.22 2.39 7.85
C ASP A 22 -7.46 3.47 7.06
N LEU A 23 -7.54 3.38 5.74
CA LEU A 23 -6.91 4.34 4.82
C LEU A 23 -7.48 5.74 4.93
N ALA A 24 -8.77 5.89 5.31
CA ALA A 24 -9.37 7.21 5.50
C ALA A 24 -8.72 7.95 6.68
N VAL A 25 -8.43 7.22 7.76
CA VAL A 25 -7.68 7.77 8.90
C VAL A 25 -6.27 8.16 8.47
N VAL A 26 -5.56 7.28 7.77
CA VAL A 26 -4.20 7.56 7.28
C VAL A 26 -4.16 8.82 6.41
N ALA A 27 -5.12 8.95 5.49
CA ALA A 27 -5.21 10.10 4.59
C ALA A 27 -5.36 11.42 5.34
N GLY A 28 -6.01 11.41 6.50
CA GLY A 28 -6.27 12.62 7.30
C GLY A 28 -5.16 13.02 8.26
N ILE A 29 -4.28 12.10 8.64
CA ILE A 29 -3.34 12.35 9.75
C ILE A 29 -1.87 12.11 9.43
N ALA A 30 -1.55 11.27 8.47
CA ALA A 30 -0.19 10.85 8.22
C ALA A 30 0.50 11.70 7.13
N ASP A 31 1.78 11.97 7.30
CA ASP A 31 2.62 12.59 6.26
C ASP A 31 3.12 11.53 5.28
N ARG A 32 3.49 10.37 5.80
CA ARG A 32 4.00 9.23 5.03
C ARG A 32 3.24 7.95 5.40
N VAL A 33 3.17 7.04 4.45
CA VAL A 33 2.54 5.73 4.65
C VAL A 33 3.45 4.61 4.17
N CYS A 34 3.44 3.51 4.92
CA CYS A 34 4.02 2.24 4.52
C CYS A 34 2.90 1.22 4.41
N VAL A 35 2.61 0.74 3.22
CA VAL A 35 1.63 -0.31 2.98
C VAL A 35 2.32 -1.66 3.17
N MET A 36 1.76 -2.48 4.05
CA MET A 36 2.30 -3.81 4.35
C MET A 36 1.38 -4.91 3.85
N TYR A 37 1.97 -5.96 3.32
CA TYR A 37 1.28 -7.19 2.95
C TYR A 37 2.13 -8.40 3.33
N ALA A 38 1.54 -9.36 4.03
CA ALA A 38 2.20 -10.59 4.46
C ALA A 38 3.58 -10.33 5.11
N GLY A 39 3.64 -9.35 6.04
CA GLY A 39 4.84 -9.02 6.80
C GLY A 39 5.90 -8.20 6.05
N ARG A 40 5.61 -7.74 4.83
CA ARG A 40 6.56 -6.95 4.02
C ARG A 40 5.96 -5.63 3.57
N ILE A 41 6.79 -4.59 3.53
CA ILE A 41 6.41 -3.32 2.93
C ILE A 41 6.37 -3.50 1.41
N VAL A 42 5.20 -3.28 0.82
CA VAL A 42 4.99 -3.39 -0.63
C VAL A 42 5.02 -2.06 -1.34
N GLU A 43 4.66 -0.99 -0.64
CA GLU A 43 4.73 0.38 -1.14
C GLU A 43 4.91 1.36 0.02
N GLN A 44 5.71 2.39 -0.16
CA GLN A 44 5.87 3.47 0.81
C GLN A 44 6.17 4.81 0.14
N GLY A 45 5.73 5.88 0.78
CA GLY A 45 5.95 7.23 0.28
C GLY A 45 5.11 8.27 1.01
N LEU A 46 5.01 9.47 0.42
CA LEU A 46 4.10 10.48 0.92
C LEU A 46 2.65 10.03 0.72
N VAL A 47 1.81 10.28 1.70
CA VAL A 47 0.39 9.89 1.66
C VAL A 47 -0.30 10.44 0.41
N ALA A 48 -0.07 11.72 0.10
CA ALA A 48 -0.68 12.37 -1.07
C ALA A 48 -0.33 11.66 -2.38
N ASP A 49 0.93 11.25 -2.55
CA ASP A 49 1.39 10.58 -3.77
C ASP A 49 0.80 9.17 -3.91
N ILE A 50 0.72 8.44 -2.82
CA ILE A 50 0.20 7.07 -2.81
C ILE A 50 -1.31 7.06 -3.04
N ILE A 51 -2.05 8.00 -2.45
CA ILE A 51 -3.49 8.13 -2.66
C ILE A 51 -3.80 8.56 -4.10
N ALA A 52 -3.05 9.52 -4.63
CA ALA A 52 -3.25 10.03 -5.99
C ALA A 52 -2.93 8.96 -7.07
N ASN A 53 -1.90 8.16 -6.84
CA ASN A 53 -1.43 7.18 -7.82
C ASN A 53 -0.81 5.94 -7.15
N PRO A 54 -1.61 5.03 -6.59
CA PRO A 54 -1.09 3.79 -6.01
C PRO A 54 -0.45 2.93 -7.10
N MET A 55 0.74 2.42 -6.85
CA MET A 55 1.51 1.65 -7.84
C MET A 55 1.46 0.15 -7.60
N HIS A 56 1.49 -0.29 -6.36
CA HIS A 56 1.40 -1.73 -6.07
C HIS A 56 -0.05 -2.21 -6.24
N PRO A 57 -0.29 -3.36 -6.89
CA PRO A 57 -1.65 -3.87 -7.09
C PRO A 57 -2.47 -4.04 -5.81
N TYR A 58 -1.82 -4.40 -4.71
CA TYR A 58 -2.48 -4.45 -3.40
C TYR A 58 -2.94 -3.08 -2.91
N THR A 59 -2.08 -2.07 -3.04
CA THR A 59 -2.43 -0.67 -2.70
C THR A 59 -3.58 -0.16 -3.55
N GLN A 60 -3.57 -0.48 -4.85
CA GLN A 60 -4.68 -0.16 -5.78
C GLN A 60 -5.98 -0.81 -5.32
N GLY A 61 -5.94 -2.08 -4.92
CA GLY A 61 -7.09 -2.80 -4.40
C GLY A 61 -7.63 -2.22 -3.09
N LEU A 62 -6.74 -1.83 -2.17
CA LEU A 62 -7.14 -1.14 -0.94
C LEU A 62 -7.83 0.19 -1.22
N MET A 63 -7.29 0.98 -2.15
CA MET A 63 -7.90 2.26 -2.57
C MET A 63 -9.25 2.05 -3.24
N GLY A 64 -9.38 1.02 -4.07
CA GLY A 64 -10.66 0.63 -4.70
C GLY A 64 -11.73 0.18 -3.72
N SER A 65 -11.35 -0.25 -2.53
CA SER A 65 -12.28 -0.66 -1.47
C SER A 65 -12.75 0.51 -0.59
N VAL A 66 -12.20 1.71 -0.75
CA VAL A 66 -12.59 2.89 0.04
C VAL A 66 -13.87 3.51 -0.56
N PRO A 67 -14.96 3.64 0.21
CA PRO A 67 -16.23 4.17 -0.31
C PRO A 67 -16.13 5.56 -0.94
N SER A 68 -15.28 6.43 -0.39
CA SER A 68 -15.08 7.79 -0.90
C SER A 68 -14.41 7.86 -2.28
N GLN A 69 -13.74 6.80 -2.70
CA GLN A 69 -13.07 6.69 -4.00
C GLN A 69 -13.97 6.05 -5.07
N ASN A 70 -15.13 5.52 -4.70
CA ASN A 70 -16.04 4.82 -5.58
C ASN A 70 -17.28 5.65 -5.90
N GLN A 71 -17.81 5.46 -7.10
CA GLN A 71 -19.07 6.10 -7.51
C GLN A 71 -20.23 5.50 -6.73
N ARG A 72 -21.15 6.37 -6.27
CA ARG A 72 -22.39 5.93 -5.61
C ARG A 72 -23.17 4.98 -6.51
N GLY A 73 -23.60 3.86 -5.94
CA GLY A 73 -24.43 2.86 -6.64
C GLY A 73 -23.64 1.78 -7.39
N LYS A 74 -22.31 1.81 -7.36
CA LYS A 74 -21.48 0.70 -7.86
C LYS A 74 -20.95 -0.15 -6.69
N PRO A 75 -20.83 -1.49 -6.87
CA PRO A 75 -20.19 -2.34 -5.88
C PRO A 75 -18.76 -1.88 -5.60
N LEU A 76 -18.33 -1.95 -4.34
CA LEU A 76 -16.94 -1.71 -3.98
C LEU A 76 -16.05 -2.75 -4.65
N GLN A 77 -14.91 -2.32 -5.17
CA GLN A 77 -13.92 -3.24 -5.68
C GLN A 77 -13.23 -3.91 -4.49
N GLN A 78 -13.41 -5.22 -4.38
CA GLN A 78 -12.77 -6.03 -3.35
C GLN A 78 -11.56 -6.76 -3.95
N ILE A 79 -10.57 -7.01 -3.12
CA ILE A 79 -9.44 -7.85 -3.49
C ILE A 79 -9.86 -9.29 -3.29
N ASP A 80 -9.96 -10.05 -4.38
CA ASP A 80 -10.33 -11.46 -4.33
C ASP A 80 -9.27 -12.32 -3.64
N GLY A 81 -9.70 -13.47 -3.13
CA GLY A 81 -8.84 -14.45 -2.50
C GLY A 81 -8.54 -14.15 -1.03
N MET A 82 -7.59 -14.88 -0.48
CA MET A 82 -7.21 -14.82 0.93
C MET A 82 -5.74 -14.45 1.09
N VAL A 83 -5.42 -13.80 2.21
CA VAL A 83 -4.02 -13.56 2.60
C VAL A 83 -3.34 -14.92 2.83
N PRO A 84 -2.13 -15.15 2.29
CA PRO A 84 -1.41 -16.40 2.53
C PRO A 84 -1.05 -16.56 4.01
N SER A 85 -0.95 -17.81 4.45
CA SER A 85 -0.46 -18.11 5.79
C SER A 85 1.00 -17.64 5.94
N MET A 86 1.29 -16.98 7.04
CA MET A 86 2.66 -16.55 7.35
C MET A 86 3.62 -17.74 7.56
N LEU A 87 3.05 -18.92 7.84
CA LEU A 87 3.83 -20.15 7.98
C LEU A 87 4.17 -20.81 6.63
N ASN A 88 3.44 -20.49 5.58
CA ASN A 88 3.58 -21.06 4.24
C ASN A 88 3.47 -19.95 3.17
N LEU A 89 4.39 -18.98 3.22
CA LEU A 89 4.48 -17.94 2.21
C LEU A 89 4.91 -18.53 0.85
N PRO A 90 4.36 -18.06 -0.27
CA PRO A 90 4.81 -18.48 -1.60
C PRO A 90 6.28 -18.09 -1.83
N VAL A 91 6.95 -18.83 -2.69
CA VAL A 91 8.38 -18.61 -3.01
C VAL A 91 8.63 -17.23 -3.59
N GLY A 92 7.75 -16.79 -4.49
CA GLY A 92 7.85 -15.48 -5.13
C GLY A 92 7.13 -14.36 -4.38
N CYS A 93 6.47 -13.51 -5.13
CA CYS A 93 5.68 -12.42 -4.57
C CYS A 93 4.54 -12.95 -3.71
N ALA A 94 4.44 -12.50 -2.46
CA ALA A 94 3.39 -12.96 -1.54
C ALA A 94 1.96 -12.62 -2.02
N PHE A 95 1.81 -11.59 -2.84
CA PHE A 95 0.53 -11.15 -3.39
C PHE A 95 0.14 -11.84 -4.70
N GLN A 96 1.00 -12.69 -5.28
CA GLN A 96 0.83 -13.29 -6.61
C GLN A 96 -0.54 -13.97 -6.82
N ASN A 97 -1.04 -14.70 -5.81
CA ASN A 97 -2.28 -15.45 -5.90
C ASN A 97 -3.55 -14.57 -5.97
N ARG A 98 -3.42 -13.31 -5.62
CA ARG A 98 -4.51 -12.32 -5.61
C ARG A 98 -4.28 -11.20 -6.62
N CYS A 99 -3.18 -11.23 -7.36
CA CYS A 99 -2.75 -10.17 -8.25
C CYS A 99 -3.20 -10.45 -9.69
N ASN A 100 -3.98 -9.53 -10.27
CA ASN A 100 -4.42 -9.62 -11.66
C ASN A 100 -3.28 -9.42 -12.68
N TYR A 101 -2.13 -8.93 -12.23
CA TYR A 101 -0.95 -8.67 -13.06
C TYR A 101 0.17 -9.68 -12.80
N ALA A 102 -0.08 -10.74 -12.04
CA ALA A 102 0.92 -11.74 -11.73
C ALA A 102 1.40 -12.44 -13.00
N ASN A 103 2.70 -12.68 -13.07
CA ASN A 103 3.36 -13.40 -14.15
C ASN A 103 4.32 -14.45 -13.59
N GLU A 104 4.98 -15.19 -14.47
CA GLU A 104 5.91 -16.26 -14.08
C GLU A 104 7.02 -15.77 -13.15
N LYS A 105 7.54 -14.56 -13.37
CA LYS A 105 8.55 -13.96 -12.51
C LYS A 105 8.03 -13.73 -11.09
N CYS A 106 6.77 -13.32 -10.95
CA CYS A 106 6.12 -13.14 -9.65
C CYS A 106 5.97 -14.45 -8.89
N SER A 107 5.84 -15.57 -9.58
CA SER A 107 5.70 -16.89 -8.96
C SER A 107 7.02 -17.46 -8.45
N ASN A 108 8.13 -17.11 -9.10
CA ASN A 108 9.43 -17.72 -8.83
C ASN A 108 10.38 -16.82 -8.02
N ILE A 109 10.24 -15.52 -8.14
CA ILE A 109 11.18 -14.55 -7.56
C ILE A 109 10.41 -13.54 -6.73
N GLN A 110 10.92 -13.26 -5.53
CA GLN A 110 10.41 -12.17 -4.72
C GLN A 110 10.92 -10.84 -5.23
N PRO A 111 10.05 -9.85 -5.49
CA PRO A 111 10.51 -8.53 -5.91
C PRO A 111 11.25 -7.81 -4.79
N ASP A 112 12.35 -7.19 -5.14
CA ASP A 112 13.03 -6.26 -4.25
C ASP A 112 12.29 -4.91 -4.20
N ILE A 113 12.52 -4.16 -3.13
CA ILE A 113 11.99 -2.81 -3.05
C ILE A 113 12.77 -1.90 -3.98
N THR A 114 12.05 -1.17 -4.84
CA THR A 114 12.64 -0.32 -5.88
C THR A 114 12.18 1.12 -5.69
N GLN A 115 13.12 2.06 -5.78
CA GLN A 115 12.78 3.47 -5.77
C GLN A 115 12.18 3.88 -7.11
N VAL A 116 10.99 4.47 -7.08
CA VAL A 116 10.24 4.88 -8.29
C VAL A 116 10.11 6.40 -8.41
N ALA A 117 10.32 7.11 -7.31
CA ALA A 117 10.39 8.56 -7.25
C ALA A 117 11.15 8.98 -5.98
N ASP A 118 11.41 10.25 -5.81
CA ASP A 118 12.04 10.76 -4.58
C ASP A 118 11.18 10.42 -3.37
N GLY A 119 11.78 9.69 -2.42
CA GLY A 119 11.13 9.22 -1.20
C GLY A 119 10.00 8.21 -1.42
N ARG A 120 9.82 7.66 -2.63
CA ARG A 120 8.79 6.67 -2.94
C ARG A 120 9.41 5.35 -3.41
N GLN A 121 8.98 4.25 -2.80
CA GLN A 121 9.47 2.91 -3.09
C GLN A 121 8.32 1.93 -3.27
N VAL A 122 8.50 0.96 -4.15
CA VAL A 122 7.52 -0.08 -4.48
C VAL A 122 8.22 -1.44 -4.61
N ARG A 123 7.60 -2.48 -4.09
CA ARG A 123 8.05 -3.87 -4.21
C ARG A 123 7.17 -4.62 -5.22
N CYS A 124 7.42 -4.39 -6.50
CA CYS A 124 6.64 -5.00 -7.58
C CYS A 124 7.44 -5.07 -8.88
N PHE A 125 7.30 -6.16 -9.64
CA PHE A 125 7.89 -6.27 -10.99
C PHE A 125 7.06 -5.54 -12.06
N ASN A 126 5.76 -5.37 -11.81
CA ASN A 126 4.79 -4.87 -12.78
C ASN A 126 4.43 -3.39 -12.56
N ILE A 127 5.41 -2.57 -12.19
CA ILE A 127 5.23 -1.12 -12.10
C ILE A 127 4.97 -0.58 -13.50
N PRO A 128 3.93 0.23 -13.72
CA PRO A 128 3.62 0.79 -15.04
C PRO A 128 4.81 1.49 -15.69
N VAL A 129 4.96 1.29 -17.00
CA VAL A 129 6.01 1.97 -17.79
C VAL A 129 5.79 3.48 -17.73
N GLY A 130 6.84 4.24 -17.45
CA GLY A 130 6.78 5.69 -17.23
C GLY A 130 6.70 6.10 -15.76
N GLN A 131 6.48 5.16 -14.85
CA GLN A 131 6.53 5.36 -13.39
C GLN A 131 7.76 4.69 -12.75
N ARG A 132 8.63 4.14 -13.56
CA ARG A 132 9.94 3.65 -13.14
C ARG A 132 10.98 4.75 -13.34
N LEU A 133 11.81 4.96 -12.34
CA LEU A 133 13.03 5.75 -12.49
C LEU A 133 14.09 4.97 -13.28
#